data_103ca761065851922a31068ae48d1434
#
_entry.id   103ca761065851922a31068ae48d1434
#
_cell.length_a   1.000
_cell.length_b   1.000
_cell.length_c   1.000
_cell.angle_alpha   90.00
_cell.angle_beta   90.00
_cell.angle_gamma   90.00
#
_symmetry.space_group_name_H-M   'P 1'
#
loop_
_entity.id
_entity.type
_entity.pdbx_description
1 polymer ?
#
loop_
_entity_poly.entity_id
_entity_poly.type
_entity_poly.pdbx_seq_one_letter_code
_entity_poly.pdbx_strand_id
1 'polypeptide(L)'
;LSASAFAAAPFDDKFRQLEELLPTPNGYRTASGAPGHAYWQQRADYVIRATLDEERRAITASEKITYHNRSPDSLAYLWLQLDQNGLRKDADQRRVLSAPSRQAWLSGDEEQALKFEDLRAIHAGREFDGGFKLGAITLANGQPLAHVVNQTMLRIDLPVALAPGQSITFNIAWSYLINDHK
;
A
#
# COMPACT_ATOMS: atom_id res chain seq x y z
N LEU A 1 0.41 7.52 -45.27
CA LEU A 1 -0.19 8.47 -44.34
C LEU A 1 0.40 8.22 -42.95
N SER A 2 1.46 9.03 -42.61
CA SER A 2 2.10 9.01 -41.28
C SER A 2 1.18 9.66 -40.27
N ALA A 3 0.72 8.92 -39.28
CA ALA A 3 0.10 9.47 -38.09
C ALA A 3 1.20 10.12 -37.24
N SER A 4 1.23 11.44 -37.18
CA SER A 4 2.05 12.19 -36.25
C SER A 4 1.52 11.96 -34.84
N ALA A 5 2.30 11.26 -34.00
CA ALA A 5 2.05 11.22 -32.58
C ALA A 5 2.26 12.64 -32.03
N PHE A 6 1.18 13.28 -31.61
CA PHE A 6 1.27 14.51 -30.82
C PHE A 6 1.88 14.13 -29.46
N ALA A 7 3.15 14.47 -29.27
CA ALA A 7 3.77 14.48 -27.95
C ALA A 7 3.02 15.53 -27.11
N ALA A 8 2.45 15.11 -26.00
CA ALA A 8 1.83 16.01 -25.04
C ALA A 8 2.88 17.03 -24.59
N ALA A 9 2.58 18.33 -24.74
CA ALA A 9 3.45 19.39 -24.27
C ALA A 9 3.58 19.35 -22.75
N PRO A 10 4.78 19.54 -22.18
CA PRO A 10 4.96 19.48 -20.76
C PRO A 10 4.31 20.69 -20.07
N PHE A 11 3.54 20.43 -19.05
CA PHE A 11 3.13 21.21 -17.86
C PHE A 11 2.92 22.74 -17.92
N ASP A 12 2.94 23.39 -19.07
CA ASP A 12 2.92 24.86 -19.17
C ASP A 12 1.52 25.47 -19.41
N ASP A 13 0.50 24.64 -19.55
CA ASP A 13 -0.88 25.11 -19.72
C ASP A 13 -1.55 25.29 -18.35
N LYS A 14 -1.72 26.56 -17.95
CA LYS A 14 -2.36 26.96 -16.69
C LYS A 14 -3.82 26.53 -16.60
N PHE A 15 -4.46 26.16 -17.70
CA PHE A 15 -5.85 25.74 -17.77
C PHE A 15 -6.03 24.24 -18.02
N ARG A 16 -4.95 23.49 -18.09
CA ARG A 16 -4.96 22.05 -18.34
C ARG A 16 -5.94 21.28 -17.44
N GLN A 17 -6.05 21.67 -16.16
CA GLN A 17 -6.97 21.04 -15.22
C GLN A 17 -8.45 21.28 -15.56
N LEU A 18 -8.77 22.34 -16.28
CA LEU A 18 -10.14 22.64 -16.73
C LEU A 18 -10.50 21.86 -18.00
N GLU A 19 -9.53 21.56 -18.84
CA GLU A 19 -9.72 20.79 -20.08
C GLU A 19 -9.69 19.27 -19.85
N GLU A 20 -8.94 18.81 -18.84
CA GLU A 20 -8.77 17.38 -18.49
C GLU A 20 -9.71 16.90 -17.37
N LEU A 21 -10.80 17.59 -17.09
CA LEU A 21 -11.76 17.23 -16.03
C LEU A 21 -12.34 15.81 -16.17
N LEU A 22 -12.36 15.27 -17.37
CA LEU A 22 -12.76 13.89 -17.65
C LEU A 22 -11.79 13.28 -18.66
N PRO A 23 -11.20 12.10 -18.38
CA PRO A 23 -10.36 11.41 -19.35
C PRO A 23 -11.16 11.11 -20.61
N THR A 24 -10.55 11.31 -21.78
CA THR A 24 -11.14 10.97 -23.08
C THR A 24 -11.64 9.53 -23.08
N PRO A 25 -12.87 9.27 -23.56
CA PRO A 25 -13.41 7.91 -23.67
C PRO A 25 -12.48 7.04 -24.51
N ASN A 26 -12.30 5.79 -24.07
CA ASN A 26 -11.52 4.79 -24.79
C ASN A 26 -12.18 3.41 -24.68
N GLY A 27 -11.54 2.35 -25.18
CA GLY A 27 -12.05 0.98 -25.11
C GLY A 27 -12.24 0.46 -23.68
N TYR A 28 -11.54 1.01 -22.70
CA TYR A 28 -11.60 0.57 -21.30
C TYR A 28 -12.63 1.33 -20.48
N ARG A 29 -12.86 2.61 -20.77
CA ARG A 29 -13.83 3.46 -20.05
C ARG A 29 -14.56 4.42 -20.98
N THR A 30 -15.83 4.58 -20.70
CA THR A 30 -16.68 5.59 -21.35
C THR A 30 -16.41 6.96 -20.76
N ALA A 31 -16.97 8.04 -21.38
CA ALA A 31 -16.86 9.40 -20.86
C ALA A 31 -17.45 9.57 -19.45
N SER A 32 -18.46 8.76 -19.07
CA SER A 32 -19.05 8.74 -17.72
C SER A 32 -18.23 7.94 -16.70
N GLY A 33 -17.09 7.34 -17.11
CA GLY A 33 -16.27 6.47 -16.27
C GLY A 33 -16.76 5.01 -16.18
N ALA A 34 -17.88 4.67 -16.81
CA ALA A 34 -18.38 3.30 -16.84
C ALA A 34 -17.42 2.36 -17.63
N PRO A 35 -17.39 1.04 -17.31
CA PRO A 35 -16.59 0.08 -18.04
C PRO A 35 -16.92 0.06 -19.54
N GLY A 36 -15.88 0.09 -20.38
CA GLY A 36 -15.96 -0.08 -21.82
C GLY A 36 -15.86 -1.55 -22.25
N HIS A 37 -15.90 -1.80 -23.56
CA HIS A 37 -15.86 -3.17 -24.09
C HIS A 37 -14.53 -3.90 -23.88
N ALA A 38 -13.42 -3.17 -23.70
CA ALA A 38 -12.09 -3.72 -23.42
C ALA A 38 -11.74 -3.68 -21.92
N TYR A 39 -12.70 -3.37 -21.05
CA TYR A 39 -12.45 -3.27 -19.61
C TYR A 39 -12.03 -4.63 -19.04
N TRP A 40 -10.99 -4.59 -18.21
CA TRP A 40 -10.52 -5.75 -17.47
C TRP A 40 -10.25 -5.38 -16.02
N GLN A 41 -10.22 -6.39 -15.16
CA GLN A 41 -9.91 -6.23 -13.74
C GLN A 41 -9.08 -7.40 -13.28
N GLN A 42 -7.98 -7.13 -12.60
CA GLN A 42 -7.15 -8.16 -11.98
C GLN A 42 -7.93 -8.89 -10.88
N ARG A 43 -7.50 -10.12 -10.60
CA ARG A 43 -8.06 -10.92 -9.51
C ARG A 43 -6.95 -11.49 -8.64
N ALA A 44 -7.15 -11.43 -7.33
CA ALA A 44 -6.32 -12.13 -6.36
C ALA A 44 -7.22 -12.94 -5.42
N ASP A 45 -6.92 -14.20 -5.24
CA ASP A 45 -7.58 -15.10 -4.30
C ASP A 45 -6.64 -15.36 -3.12
N TYR A 46 -7.16 -15.25 -1.90
CA TYR A 46 -6.38 -15.38 -0.67
C TYR A 46 -6.89 -16.55 0.17
N VAL A 47 -5.96 -17.34 0.72
CA VAL A 47 -6.23 -18.28 1.79
C VAL A 47 -5.33 -17.91 2.96
N ILE A 48 -5.92 -17.31 4.00
CA ILE A 48 -5.18 -16.78 5.15
C ILE A 48 -5.45 -17.66 6.37
N ARG A 49 -4.39 -17.99 7.11
CA ARG A 49 -4.45 -18.63 8.43
C ARG A 49 -3.73 -17.73 9.41
N ALA A 50 -4.48 -17.22 10.40
CA ALA A 50 -3.97 -16.29 11.39
C ALA A 50 -4.22 -16.84 12.79
N THR A 51 -3.28 -16.55 13.69
CA THR A 51 -3.37 -16.84 15.13
C THR A 51 -3.19 -15.53 15.89
N LEU A 52 -4.11 -15.26 16.80
CA LEU A 52 -4.04 -14.15 17.74
C LEU A 52 -3.41 -14.64 19.06
N ASP A 53 -2.37 -13.95 19.49
CA ASP A 53 -1.79 -14.05 20.82
C ASP A 53 -2.24 -12.84 21.65
N GLU A 54 -3.20 -13.04 22.52
CA GLU A 54 -3.79 -11.96 23.32
C GLU A 54 -2.83 -11.43 24.38
N GLU A 55 -1.99 -12.29 24.95
CA GLU A 55 -1.03 -11.90 25.98
C GLU A 55 0.06 -10.99 25.42
N ARG A 56 0.57 -11.34 24.23
CA ARG A 56 1.60 -10.56 23.50
C ARG A 56 1.01 -9.48 22.63
N ARG A 57 -0.33 -9.45 22.47
CA ARG A 57 -1.04 -8.58 21.53
C ARG A 57 -0.41 -8.66 20.12
N ALA A 58 -0.27 -9.88 19.65
CA ALA A 58 0.39 -10.15 18.38
C ALA A 58 -0.49 -11.00 17.46
N ILE A 59 -0.39 -10.75 16.18
CA ILE A 59 -0.94 -11.63 15.15
C ILE A 59 0.22 -12.26 14.39
N THR A 60 0.14 -13.58 14.23
CA THR A 60 1.02 -14.33 13.34
C THR A 60 0.18 -15.03 12.29
N ALA A 61 0.56 -14.91 11.04
CA ALA A 61 -0.21 -15.48 9.95
C ALA A 61 0.66 -16.02 8.81
N SER A 62 0.04 -16.88 8.03
CA SER A 62 0.52 -17.27 6.72
C SER A 62 -0.61 -17.15 5.72
N GLU A 63 -0.28 -16.71 4.52
CA GLU A 63 -1.25 -16.60 3.43
C GLU A 63 -0.72 -17.22 2.15
N LYS A 64 -1.64 -17.83 1.43
CA LYS A 64 -1.43 -18.28 0.06
C LYS A 64 -2.22 -17.37 -0.85
N ILE A 65 -1.53 -16.70 -1.77
CA ILE A 65 -2.10 -15.77 -2.73
C ILE A 65 -2.04 -16.40 -4.11
N THR A 66 -3.16 -16.45 -4.81
CA THR A 66 -3.21 -16.79 -6.23
C THR A 66 -3.62 -15.56 -7.01
N TYR A 67 -2.68 -15.01 -7.76
CA TYR A 67 -2.88 -13.82 -8.58
C TYR A 67 -3.14 -14.22 -10.03
N HIS A 68 -4.20 -13.66 -10.61
CA HIS A 68 -4.64 -13.92 -11.98
C HIS A 68 -4.43 -12.68 -12.84
N ASN A 69 -3.53 -12.76 -13.80
CA ASN A 69 -3.32 -11.67 -14.74
C ASN A 69 -4.42 -11.66 -15.80
N ARG A 70 -5.37 -10.76 -15.64
CA ARG A 70 -6.48 -10.56 -16.61
C ARG A 70 -6.25 -9.33 -17.50
N SER A 71 -5.09 -8.67 -17.36
CA SER A 71 -4.71 -7.57 -18.24
C SER A 71 -4.21 -8.09 -19.59
N PRO A 72 -4.18 -7.24 -20.62
CA PRO A 72 -3.56 -7.59 -21.91
C PRO A 72 -2.03 -7.64 -21.85
N ASP A 73 -1.42 -7.18 -20.75
CA ASP A 73 0.02 -7.02 -20.62
C ASP A 73 0.64 -8.13 -19.76
N SER A 74 1.90 -8.47 -20.05
CA SER A 74 2.70 -9.37 -19.22
C SER A 74 3.25 -8.63 -18.01
N LEU A 75 3.18 -9.24 -16.83
CA LEU A 75 3.60 -8.65 -15.55
C LEU A 75 4.94 -9.24 -15.13
N ALA A 76 5.96 -8.41 -14.98
CA ALA A 76 7.28 -8.83 -14.50
C ALA A 76 7.37 -8.78 -12.95
N TYR A 77 6.49 -8.06 -12.29
CA TYR A 77 6.43 -7.91 -10.83
C TYR A 77 5.01 -7.65 -10.36
N LEU A 78 4.78 -7.83 -9.07
CA LEU A 78 3.54 -7.50 -8.38
C LEU A 78 3.81 -6.52 -7.25
N TRP A 79 2.83 -5.65 -6.97
CA TRP A 79 2.83 -4.80 -5.80
C TRP A 79 1.77 -5.28 -4.81
N LEU A 80 2.18 -5.37 -3.54
CA LEU A 80 1.28 -5.59 -2.42
C LEU A 80 1.38 -4.41 -1.46
N GLN A 81 0.25 -4.02 -0.89
CA GLN A 81 0.20 -2.96 0.09
C GLN A 81 0.34 -3.55 1.49
N LEU A 82 1.19 -2.93 2.30
CA LEU A 82 1.49 -3.29 3.68
C LEU A 82 1.03 -2.16 4.61
N ASP A 83 -0.28 -1.94 4.74
CA ASP A 83 -0.85 -0.79 5.47
C ASP A 83 -0.35 -0.71 6.91
N GLN A 84 -0.18 -1.86 7.56
CA GLN A 84 0.34 -1.94 8.94
C GLN A 84 1.75 -1.34 9.09
N ASN A 85 2.52 -1.22 8.00
CA ASN A 85 3.84 -0.58 8.03
C ASN A 85 3.78 0.92 8.31
N GLY A 86 2.61 1.56 8.19
CA GLY A 86 2.39 2.91 8.70
C GLY A 86 2.62 3.03 10.21
N LEU A 87 2.55 1.91 10.94
CA LEU A 87 2.80 1.84 12.40
C LEU A 87 4.22 1.38 12.75
N ARG A 88 5.11 1.23 11.77
CA ARG A 88 6.53 0.97 12.03
C ARG A 88 7.14 2.13 12.81
N LYS A 89 8.13 1.82 13.66
CA LYS A 89 8.88 2.81 14.43
C LYS A 89 9.53 3.88 13.52
N ASP A 90 10.00 3.48 12.33
CA ASP A 90 10.67 4.31 11.34
C ASP A 90 9.76 4.80 10.19
N ALA A 91 8.44 4.63 10.30
CA ALA A 91 7.49 5.06 9.27
C ALA A 91 7.57 6.56 9.00
N ASP A 92 7.59 6.96 7.72
CA ASP A 92 7.64 8.37 7.32
C ASP A 92 6.44 9.16 7.86
N GLN A 93 5.26 8.55 7.94
CA GLN A 93 4.07 9.15 8.53
C GLN A 93 4.32 9.63 9.97
N ARG A 94 5.11 8.91 10.76
CA ARG A 94 5.46 9.31 12.14
C ARG A 94 6.44 10.48 12.21
N ARG A 95 7.23 10.67 11.16
CA ARG A 95 8.18 11.79 11.05
C ARG A 95 7.48 13.10 10.70
N VAL A 96 6.35 12.99 9.99
CA VAL A 96 5.55 14.14 9.52
C VAL A 96 4.49 14.55 10.54
N LEU A 97 4.13 13.69 11.51
CA LEU A 97 3.25 14.06 12.62
C LEU A 97 3.94 15.18 13.42
N SER A 98 3.54 16.40 13.13
CA SER A 98 3.92 17.59 13.90
C SER A 98 3.46 17.42 15.35
N ALA A 99 4.22 18.01 16.27
CA ALA A 99 3.77 18.21 17.64
C ALA A 99 2.35 18.81 17.66
N PRO A 100 1.55 18.56 18.70
CA PRO A 100 0.21 19.14 18.84
C PRO A 100 0.24 20.60 18.47
N SER A 101 -0.72 21.03 17.68
CA SER A 101 -0.66 22.30 16.95
C SER A 101 -0.25 23.44 17.89
N ARG A 102 0.70 24.25 17.44
CA ARG A 102 1.11 25.50 18.11
C ARG A 102 -0.10 26.36 18.53
N GLN A 103 -1.24 26.16 17.89
CA GLN A 103 -2.48 26.87 18.15
C GLN A 103 -3.11 26.46 19.50
N ALA A 104 -3.01 25.20 19.91
CA ALA A 104 -3.41 24.76 21.24
C ALA A 104 -2.52 25.34 22.34
N TRP A 105 -1.23 25.55 22.03
CA TRP A 105 -0.28 26.18 22.97
C TRP A 105 -0.45 27.72 23.07
N LEU A 106 -0.92 28.36 22.00
CA LEU A 106 -1.14 29.79 21.95
C LEU A 106 -2.51 30.23 22.50
N SER A 107 -3.47 29.33 22.63
CA SER A 107 -4.83 29.62 23.11
C SER A 107 -4.88 29.95 24.61
N GLY A 108 -3.82 29.65 25.37
CA GLY A 108 -3.77 29.93 26.81
C GLY A 108 -4.73 29.11 27.66
N ASP A 109 -5.38 28.13 27.08
CA ASP A 109 -6.25 27.18 27.78
C ASP A 109 -5.35 26.24 28.59
N GLU A 110 -5.34 26.40 29.91
CA GLU A 110 -4.57 25.52 30.81
C GLU A 110 -5.01 24.05 30.70
N GLU A 111 -6.23 23.80 30.24
CA GLU A 111 -6.79 22.46 30.00
C GLU A 111 -6.18 21.79 28.75
N GLN A 112 -5.61 22.56 27.84
CA GLN A 112 -4.93 22.08 26.63
C GLN A 112 -3.38 22.15 26.72
N ALA A 113 -2.85 22.57 27.85
CA ALA A 113 -1.40 22.55 28.07
C ALA A 113 -0.90 21.09 28.08
N LEU A 114 0.14 20.82 27.27
CA LEU A 114 0.82 19.51 27.25
C LEU A 114 1.33 19.17 28.65
N LYS A 115 0.70 18.17 29.27
CA LYS A 115 1.13 17.63 30.54
C LYS A 115 2.33 16.68 30.33
N PHE A 116 3.10 16.48 31.37
CA PHE A 116 4.26 15.56 31.32
C PHE A 116 3.83 14.10 31.00
N GLU A 117 2.60 13.74 31.33
CA GLU A 117 1.98 12.48 31.01
C GLU A 117 1.73 12.32 29.50
N ASP A 118 1.30 13.40 28.83
CA ASP A 118 1.08 13.43 27.39
C ASP A 118 2.41 13.24 26.62
N LEU A 119 3.48 13.88 27.11
CA LEU A 119 4.82 13.71 26.54
C LEU A 119 5.31 12.27 26.71
N ARG A 120 5.03 11.63 27.86
CA ARG A 120 5.36 10.22 28.08
C ARG A 120 4.57 9.31 27.16
N ALA A 121 3.27 9.54 26.98
CA ALA A 121 2.41 8.79 26.07
C ALA A 121 2.87 8.91 24.61
N ILE A 122 3.19 10.15 24.18
CA ILE A 122 3.75 10.42 22.84
C ILE A 122 5.08 9.67 22.65
N HIS A 123 5.93 9.67 23.68
CA HIS A 123 7.23 9.00 23.62
C HIS A 123 7.07 7.48 23.57
N ALA A 124 6.19 6.91 24.40
CA ALA A 124 5.87 5.48 24.39
C ALA A 124 5.27 5.04 23.04
N GLY A 125 4.39 5.86 22.46
CA GLY A 125 3.86 5.62 21.11
C GLY A 125 4.92 5.62 20.02
N ARG A 126 5.98 6.41 20.17
CA ARG A 126 7.12 6.44 19.22
C ARG A 126 8.02 5.19 19.31
N GLU A 127 8.09 4.54 20.47
CA GLU A 127 8.87 3.31 20.65
C GLU A 127 8.15 2.06 20.12
N PHE A 128 6.82 2.14 19.93
CA PHE A 128 6.05 1.03 19.42
C PHE A 128 6.38 0.74 17.94
N ASP A 129 6.70 -0.51 17.63
CA ASP A 129 6.97 -1.00 16.27
C ASP A 129 5.90 -2.01 15.84
N GLY A 130 4.79 -1.48 15.33
CA GLY A 130 3.62 -2.25 14.91
C GLY A 130 3.64 -2.70 13.45
N GLY A 131 4.72 -2.47 12.71
CA GLY A 131 4.81 -2.85 11.30
C GLY A 131 4.91 -4.35 11.08
N PHE A 132 4.62 -4.79 9.85
CA PHE A 132 4.79 -6.18 9.45
C PHE A 132 6.24 -6.66 9.64
N LYS A 133 6.38 -7.81 10.26
CA LYS A 133 7.59 -8.65 10.24
C LYS A 133 7.35 -9.73 9.19
N LEU A 134 7.85 -9.51 7.99
CA LEU A 134 7.70 -10.45 6.88
C LEU A 134 8.66 -11.63 7.09
N GLY A 135 8.14 -12.83 6.95
CA GLY A 135 8.91 -14.07 6.83
C GLY A 135 9.26 -14.37 5.38
N ALA A 136 9.39 -15.64 5.07
CA ALA A 136 9.71 -16.07 3.72
C ALA A 136 8.54 -15.79 2.75
N ILE A 137 8.89 -15.27 1.57
CA ILE A 137 7.98 -15.15 0.42
C ILE A 137 8.44 -16.19 -0.60
N THR A 138 7.59 -17.18 -0.88
CA THR A 138 7.97 -18.33 -1.69
C THR A 138 6.90 -18.70 -2.71
N LEU A 139 7.31 -19.23 -3.84
CA LEU A 139 6.40 -19.91 -4.76
C LEU A 139 5.78 -21.15 -4.09
N ALA A 140 4.74 -21.71 -4.69
CA ALA A 140 4.10 -22.94 -4.21
C ALA A 140 5.04 -24.15 -4.09
N ASN A 141 6.13 -24.17 -4.87
CA ASN A 141 7.18 -25.19 -4.81
C ASN A 141 8.26 -24.92 -3.73
N GLY A 142 8.12 -23.85 -2.94
CA GLY A 142 9.07 -23.46 -1.91
C GLY A 142 10.23 -22.58 -2.39
N GLN A 143 10.36 -22.30 -3.68
CA GLN A 143 11.40 -21.44 -4.22
C GLN A 143 11.20 -20.00 -3.71
N PRO A 144 12.21 -19.33 -3.15
CA PRO A 144 12.11 -17.96 -2.66
C PRO A 144 11.88 -16.99 -3.81
N LEU A 145 11.06 -15.96 -3.57
CA LEU A 145 10.81 -14.85 -4.49
C LEU A 145 11.65 -13.64 -4.07
N ALA A 146 12.32 -13.04 -5.04
CA ALA A 146 13.00 -11.77 -4.85
C ALA A 146 11.97 -10.67 -4.57
N HIS A 147 12.22 -9.85 -3.55
CA HIS A 147 11.29 -8.80 -3.15
C HIS A 147 12.00 -7.63 -2.50
N VAL A 148 11.33 -6.49 -2.50
CA VAL A 148 11.79 -5.25 -1.84
C VAL A 148 10.61 -4.62 -1.13
N VAL A 149 10.82 -4.23 0.13
CA VAL A 149 9.85 -3.43 0.90
C VAL A 149 10.30 -1.97 0.88
N ASN A 150 9.42 -1.11 0.44
CA ASN A 150 9.58 0.34 0.52
C ASN A 150 8.38 0.93 1.26
N GLN A 151 8.59 1.29 2.51
CA GLN A 151 7.54 1.80 3.40
C GLN A 151 6.33 0.83 3.47
N THR A 152 5.18 1.25 2.99
CA THR A 152 3.94 0.47 2.94
C THR A 152 3.78 -0.34 1.66
N MET A 153 4.79 -0.39 0.81
CA MET A 153 4.71 -1.12 -0.46
C MET A 153 5.71 -2.27 -0.50
N LEU A 154 5.24 -3.45 -0.86
CA LEU A 154 6.03 -4.63 -1.13
C LEU A 154 6.01 -4.93 -2.63
N ARG A 155 7.17 -4.87 -3.26
CA ARG A 155 7.36 -5.34 -4.64
C ARG A 155 7.87 -6.77 -4.62
N ILE A 156 7.24 -7.65 -5.37
CA ILE A 156 7.68 -9.02 -5.61
C ILE A 156 8.05 -9.15 -7.08
N ASP A 157 9.31 -9.47 -7.35
CA ASP A 157 9.78 -9.72 -8.71
C ASP A 157 9.46 -11.17 -9.12
N LEU A 158 8.83 -11.33 -10.27
CA LEU A 158 8.44 -12.64 -10.76
C LEU A 158 9.61 -13.30 -11.52
N PRO A 159 9.93 -14.58 -11.27
CA PRO A 159 11.04 -15.27 -11.93
C PRO A 159 10.81 -15.42 -13.44
N VAL A 160 9.54 -15.43 -13.86
CA VAL A 160 9.09 -15.41 -15.26
C VAL A 160 7.93 -14.44 -15.34
N ALA A 161 7.90 -13.61 -16.37
CA ALA A 161 6.80 -12.66 -16.59
C ALA A 161 5.46 -13.41 -16.72
N LEU A 162 4.47 -12.98 -15.97
CA LEU A 162 3.13 -13.56 -15.93
C LEU A 162 2.34 -13.06 -17.15
N ALA A 163 2.19 -13.90 -18.15
CA ALA A 163 1.48 -13.56 -19.39
C ALA A 163 -0.02 -13.31 -19.15
N PRO A 164 -0.71 -12.63 -20.07
CA PRO A 164 -2.16 -12.48 -20.05
C PRO A 164 -2.88 -13.82 -19.89
N GLY A 165 -3.88 -13.87 -19.02
CA GLY A 165 -4.65 -15.07 -18.72
C GLY A 165 -3.96 -16.10 -17.81
N GLN A 166 -2.70 -15.91 -17.47
CA GLN A 166 -1.95 -16.79 -16.58
C GLN A 166 -2.17 -16.43 -15.10
N SER A 167 -1.84 -17.38 -14.23
CA SER A 167 -1.91 -17.21 -12.78
C SER A 167 -0.61 -17.64 -12.12
N ILE A 168 -0.28 -16.99 -11.01
CA ILE A 168 0.83 -17.38 -10.15
C ILE A 168 0.35 -17.56 -8.71
N THR A 169 0.87 -18.58 -8.03
CA THR A 169 0.57 -18.83 -6.62
C THR A 169 1.84 -18.72 -5.80
N PHE A 170 1.78 -17.96 -4.72
CA PHE A 170 2.88 -17.80 -3.79
C PHE A 170 2.39 -17.69 -2.34
N ASN A 171 3.29 -17.88 -1.39
CA ASN A 171 3.00 -17.86 0.03
C ASN A 171 3.79 -16.73 0.69
N ILE A 172 3.18 -16.10 1.69
CA ILE A 172 3.81 -15.11 2.56
C ILE A 172 3.52 -15.50 4.00
N ALA A 173 4.55 -15.51 4.85
CA ALA A 173 4.40 -15.56 6.30
C ALA A 173 4.63 -14.15 6.85
N TRP A 174 3.84 -13.76 7.85
CA TRP A 174 3.98 -12.45 8.45
C TRP A 174 3.48 -12.42 9.90
N SER A 175 3.94 -11.42 10.65
CA SER A 175 3.43 -11.12 11.98
C SER A 175 3.53 -9.62 12.25
N TYR A 176 2.75 -9.13 13.20
CA TYR A 176 2.87 -7.77 13.73
C TYR A 176 2.29 -7.67 15.14
N LEU A 177 2.64 -6.60 15.85
CA LEU A 177 2.08 -6.25 17.15
C LEU A 177 0.87 -5.35 16.95
N ILE A 178 -0.20 -5.65 17.69
CA ILE A 178 -1.43 -4.85 17.70
C ILE A 178 -1.17 -3.61 18.56
N ASN A 179 -1.45 -2.44 18.02
CA ASN A 179 -1.31 -1.18 18.74
C ASN A 179 -2.39 -1.03 19.83
N ASP A 180 -1.99 -0.43 20.94
CA ASP A 180 -2.91 -0.01 21.99
C ASP A 180 -3.46 1.38 21.66
N HIS A 181 -4.78 1.51 21.62
CA HIS A 181 -5.50 2.76 21.37
C HIS A 181 -6.03 3.38 22.67
N LYS A 182 -5.24 3.32 23.75
CA LYS A 182 -5.60 4.04 24.97
C LYS A 182 -5.15 5.49 24.91
#